data_efec19dd46b204c294f1704147512756
#
_entry.id   efec19dd46b204c294f1704147512756
#
_cell.length_a   1.000
_cell.length_b   1.000
_cell.length_c   1.000
_cell.angle_alpha   90.00
_cell.angle_beta   90.00
_cell.angle_gamma   90.00
#
_symmetry.space_group_name_H-M   'P 1'
#
loop_
_entity.id
_entity.type
_entity.pdbx_description
1 polymer ?
#
loop_
_entity_poly.entity_id
_entity_poly.type
_entity_poly.pdbx_seq_one_letter_code
_entity_poly.pdbx_strand_id
1 'polypeptide(L)'
;MEIEIKHLKKEDIITILSGAFKCPWWNENNALDMVDKLLGFDEVLLYNSENGKVYTLHLNELCRGIEKFINSGGSTNISRYDLGDCDCILQYSLFGKLLYHVTITKTFLKTDK
;
A
#
# COMPACT_ATOMS: atom_id res chain seq x y z
N MET A 1 5.44 -15.10 -12.38
CA MET A 1 4.25 -15.75 -11.83
C MET A 1 3.04 -14.84 -11.94
N GLU A 2 1.95 -15.38 -12.40
CA GLU A 2 0.71 -14.62 -12.56
C GLU A 2 -0.10 -14.64 -11.27
N ILE A 3 -0.55 -13.48 -10.82
CA ILE A 3 -1.29 -13.37 -9.57
C ILE A 3 -2.77 -13.23 -9.87
N GLU A 4 -3.56 -14.03 -9.17
CA GLU A 4 -5.01 -14.03 -9.33
C GLU A 4 -5.61 -12.94 -8.45
N ILE A 5 -5.82 -11.75 -8.99
CA ILE A 5 -6.29 -10.62 -8.20
C ILE A 5 -7.77 -10.31 -8.37
N LYS A 6 -8.48 -11.05 -9.21
CA LYS A 6 -9.92 -10.82 -9.39
C LYS A 6 -10.73 -11.19 -8.15
N HIS A 7 -10.11 -11.85 -7.17
CA HIS A 7 -10.74 -12.20 -5.91
C HIS A 7 -10.42 -11.21 -4.80
N LEU A 8 -9.84 -10.06 -5.15
CA LEU A 8 -9.50 -9.04 -4.17
C LEU A 8 -10.79 -8.50 -3.55
N LYS A 9 -10.89 -8.59 -2.23
CA LYS A 9 -12.08 -8.19 -1.51
C LYS A 9 -11.93 -6.79 -0.95
N LYS A 10 -13.07 -6.18 -0.62
CA LYS A 10 -13.07 -4.87 0.01
C LYS A 10 -12.22 -4.86 1.28
N GLU A 11 -12.32 -5.90 2.11
CA GLU A 11 -11.53 -6.01 3.33
C GLU A 11 -10.04 -6.04 3.06
N ASP A 12 -9.63 -6.65 1.95
CA ASP A 12 -8.22 -6.70 1.57
C ASP A 12 -7.69 -5.31 1.29
N ILE A 13 -8.45 -4.51 0.56
CA ILE A 13 -8.06 -3.15 0.24
C ILE A 13 -8.03 -2.29 1.49
N ILE A 14 -9.01 -2.47 2.38
CA ILE A 14 -9.02 -1.77 3.67
C ILE A 14 -7.76 -2.09 4.46
N THR A 15 -7.39 -3.37 4.54
CA THR A 15 -6.19 -3.79 5.25
C THR A 15 -4.95 -3.09 4.71
N ILE A 16 -4.81 -3.08 3.39
CA ILE A 16 -3.62 -2.51 2.75
C ILE A 16 -3.55 -1.00 2.98
N LEU A 17 -4.63 -0.28 2.71
CA LEU A 17 -4.61 1.17 2.85
C LEU A 17 -4.50 1.60 4.31
N SER A 18 -5.23 0.95 5.21
CA SER A 18 -5.16 1.28 6.63
C SER A 18 -3.77 1.06 7.19
N GLY A 19 -3.11 -0.03 6.77
CA GLY A 19 -1.74 -0.28 7.20
C GLY A 19 -0.76 0.72 6.65
N ALA A 20 -0.86 1.00 5.35
CA ALA A 20 0.06 1.94 4.70
C ALA A 20 -0.06 3.35 5.27
N PHE A 21 -1.29 3.77 5.60
CA PHE A 21 -1.51 5.14 6.09
C PHE A 21 -0.98 5.36 7.50
N LYS A 22 -0.57 4.32 8.19
CA LYS A 22 0.09 4.46 9.49
C LYS A 22 1.57 4.83 9.36
N CYS A 23 2.10 4.74 8.15
CA CYS A 23 3.49 5.13 7.91
C CYS A 23 3.58 6.64 7.80
N PRO A 24 4.67 7.24 8.32
CA PRO A 24 4.73 8.70 8.47
C PRO A 24 4.72 9.52 7.17
N TRP A 25 5.08 8.92 6.05
CA TRP A 25 5.08 9.67 4.79
C TRP A 25 3.71 9.71 4.10
N TRP A 26 2.74 8.95 4.58
CA TRP A 26 1.37 9.04 4.10
C TRP A 26 0.53 9.68 5.19
N ASN A 27 0.18 10.93 5.01
CA ASN A 27 -0.60 11.64 6.03
C ASN A 27 -2.08 11.54 5.67
N GLU A 28 -2.61 10.32 5.70
CA GLU A 28 -3.98 10.04 5.33
C GLU A 28 -4.70 9.25 6.42
N ASN A 29 -6.01 9.44 6.53
CA ASN A 29 -6.82 8.70 7.48
C ASN A 29 -8.21 8.34 6.96
N ASN A 30 -8.41 8.42 5.64
CA ASN A 30 -9.71 8.20 5.02
C ASN A 30 -9.75 6.89 4.24
N ALA A 31 -9.17 5.83 4.80
CA ALA A 31 -9.06 4.57 4.06
C ALA A 31 -10.41 4.04 3.58
N LEU A 32 -11.44 4.11 4.43
CA LEU A 32 -12.76 3.59 4.06
C LEU A 32 -13.37 4.32 2.88
N ASP A 33 -13.29 5.66 2.89
CA ASP A 33 -13.82 6.45 1.77
C ASP A 33 -13.05 6.15 0.49
N MET A 34 -11.74 6.01 0.60
CA MET A 34 -10.91 5.74 -0.56
C MET A 34 -11.18 4.36 -1.15
N VAL A 35 -11.42 3.37 -0.29
CA VAL A 35 -11.76 2.03 -0.76
C VAL A 35 -13.02 2.05 -1.61
N ASP A 36 -14.04 2.76 -1.16
CA ASP A 36 -15.29 2.85 -1.93
C ASP A 36 -15.05 3.50 -3.29
N LYS A 37 -14.23 4.54 -3.35
CA LYS A 37 -13.90 5.17 -4.64
C LYS A 37 -13.14 4.23 -5.55
N LEU A 38 -12.14 3.52 -5.01
CA LEU A 38 -11.36 2.59 -5.81
C LEU A 38 -12.23 1.47 -6.36
N LEU A 39 -13.15 0.93 -5.57
CA LEU A 39 -14.03 -0.11 -6.02
C LEU A 39 -15.01 0.39 -7.08
N GLY A 40 -15.30 1.69 -7.10
CA GLY A 40 -16.10 2.31 -8.15
C GLY A 40 -15.27 2.72 -9.36
N PHE A 41 -14.00 2.33 -9.40
CA PHE A 41 -13.05 2.65 -10.47
C PHE A 41 -12.77 4.15 -10.58
N ASP A 42 -12.93 4.87 -9.47
CA ASP A 42 -12.51 6.26 -9.36
C ASP A 42 -11.09 6.33 -8.84
N GLU A 43 -10.46 7.46 -9.08
CA GLU A 43 -9.13 7.70 -8.54
C GLU A 43 -9.21 8.29 -7.14
N VAL A 44 -8.18 8.08 -6.33
CA VAL A 44 -8.02 8.76 -5.05
C VAL A 44 -6.69 9.49 -5.04
N LEU A 45 -6.64 10.59 -4.28
CA LEU A 45 -5.43 11.40 -4.18
C LEU A 45 -4.75 11.14 -2.85
N LEU A 46 -3.44 10.92 -2.89
CA LEU A 46 -2.63 10.63 -1.71
C LEU A 46 -1.51 11.64 -1.60
N TYR A 47 -1.42 12.30 -0.46
CA TYR A 47 -0.38 13.27 -0.19
C TYR A 47 0.82 12.58 0.46
N ASN A 48 2.01 12.78 -0.10
CA ASN A 48 3.25 12.25 0.46
C ASN A 48 3.95 13.37 1.22
N SER A 49 4.08 13.22 2.54
CA SER A 49 4.65 14.28 3.38
C SER A 49 6.17 14.39 3.25
N GLU A 50 6.83 13.36 2.73
CA GLU A 50 8.28 13.39 2.57
C GLU A 50 8.72 14.28 1.41
N ASN A 51 7.99 14.25 0.30
CA ASN A 51 8.36 15.06 -0.86
C ASN A 51 7.36 16.15 -1.19
N GLY A 52 6.24 16.23 -0.46
CA GLY A 52 5.24 17.25 -0.66
C GLY A 52 4.40 17.09 -1.91
N LYS A 53 4.44 15.94 -2.55
CA LYS A 53 3.70 15.70 -3.78
C LYS A 53 2.41 14.96 -3.54
N VAL A 54 1.46 15.15 -4.46
CA VAL A 54 0.19 14.41 -4.46
C VAL A 54 0.25 13.36 -5.55
N TYR A 55 -0.13 12.13 -5.20
CA TYR A 55 -0.16 11.02 -6.14
C TYR A 55 -1.59 10.57 -6.34
N THR A 56 -1.87 10.07 -7.54
CA THR A 56 -3.17 9.54 -7.90
C THR A 56 -3.10 8.01 -7.89
N LEU A 57 -4.03 7.37 -7.18
CA LEU A 57 -4.10 5.92 -7.11
C LEU A 57 -5.38 5.43 -7.75
N HIS A 58 -5.26 4.41 -8.61
CA HIS A 58 -6.38 3.69 -9.20
C HIS A 58 -6.35 2.25 -8.76
N LEU A 59 -7.49 1.56 -8.84
CA LEU A 59 -7.56 0.16 -8.44
C LEU A 59 -6.57 -0.70 -9.22
N ASN A 60 -6.43 -0.47 -10.53
CA ASN A 60 -5.49 -1.24 -11.34
C ASN A 60 -4.06 -1.10 -10.86
N GLU A 61 -3.69 0.09 -10.44
CA GLU A 61 -2.34 0.32 -9.92
C GLU A 61 -2.13 -0.40 -8.59
N LEU A 62 -3.14 -0.40 -7.75
CA LEU A 62 -3.07 -1.12 -6.49
C LEU A 62 -2.90 -2.61 -6.74
N CYS A 63 -3.64 -3.17 -7.68
CA CYS A 63 -3.51 -4.57 -8.06
C CYS A 63 -2.10 -4.88 -8.55
N ARG A 64 -1.53 -4.01 -9.37
CA ARG A 64 -0.16 -4.19 -9.86
C ARG A 64 0.84 -4.11 -8.71
N GLY A 65 0.57 -3.24 -7.74
CA GLY A 65 1.43 -3.13 -6.57
C GLY A 65 1.43 -4.40 -5.73
N ILE A 66 0.26 -5.00 -5.55
CA ILE A 66 0.14 -6.27 -4.83
C ILE A 66 0.92 -7.36 -5.56
N GLU A 67 0.72 -7.44 -6.88
CA GLU A 67 1.40 -8.43 -7.71
C GLU A 67 2.91 -8.30 -7.60
N LYS A 68 3.40 -7.07 -7.69
CA LYS A 68 4.83 -6.81 -7.60
C LYS A 68 5.39 -7.18 -6.23
N PHE A 69 4.63 -6.88 -5.18
CA PHE A 69 5.02 -7.23 -3.81
C PHE A 69 5.16 -8.74 -3.66
N ILE A 70 4.17 -9.49 -4.14
CA ILE A 70 4.19 -10.95 -4.04
C ILE A 70 5.33 -11.53 -4.88
N ASN A 71 5.53 -11.01 -6.08
CA ASN A 71 6.62 -11.48 -6.95
C ASN A 71 8.00 -11.16 -6.38
N SER A 72 8.08 -10.21 -5.49
CA SER A 72 9.35 -9.86 -4.82
C SER A 72 9.56 -10.66 -3.54
N GLY A 73 8.72 -11.66 -3.27
CA GLY A 73 8.86 -12.52 -2.11
C GLY A 73 7.89 -12.23 -0.99
N GLY A 74 6.96 -11.31 -1.19
CA GLY A 74 5.96 -10.99 -0.17
C GLY A 74 4.92 -12.08 -0.04
N SER A 75 4.23 -12.08 1.11
CA SER A 75 3.19 -13.05 1.39
C SER A 75 1.98 -12.84 0.50
N THR A 76 1.29 -13.94 0.16
CA THR A 76 0.01 -13.87 -0.55
C THR A 76 -1.16 -13.70 0.41
N ASN A 77 -0.92 -13.81 1.71
CA ASN A 77 -1.99 -13.74 2.72
C ASN A 77 -2.17 -12.32 3.22
N ILE A 78 -3.07 -11.58 2.57
CA ILE A 78 -3.29 -10.16 2.85
C ILE A 78 -3.71 -9.92 4.29
N SER A 79 -4.49 -10.84 4.87
CA SER A 79 -4.97 -10.66 6.23
C SER A 79 -3.84 -10.63 7.26
N ARG A 80 -2.65 -11.06 6.88
CA ARG A 80 -1.48 -11.08 7.77
C ARG A 80 -0.46 -9.99 7.45
N TYR A 81 -0.78 -9.08 6.56
CA TYR A 81 0.15 -8.00 6.22
C TYR A 81 0.35 -7.07 7.42
N ASP A 82 1.61 -6.74 7.68
CA ASP A 82 1.94 -5.72 8.68
C ASP A 82 2.05 -4.36 7.99
N LEU A 83 2.43 -3.34 8.75
CA LEU A 83 2.56 -1.99 8.23
C LEU A 83 3.54 -1.91 7.08
N GLY A 84 4.67 -2.61 7.22
CA GLY A 84 5.69 -2.62 6.20
C GLY A 84 5.21 -3.23 4.90
N ASP A 85 4.48 -4.35 5.00
CA ASP A 85 3.92 -5.01 3.82
C ASP A 85 2.97 -4.07 3.10
N CYS A 86 2.06 -3.45 3.85
CA CYS A 86 1.05 -2.56 3.27
C CYS A 86 1.71 -1.35 2.60
N ASP A 87 2.71 -0.77 3.26
CA ASP A 87 3.41 0.37 2.70
C ASP A 87 4.19 -0.01 1.45
N CYS A 88 4.82 -1.18 1.43
CA CYS A 88 5.52 -1.66 0.25
C CYS A 88 4.58 -1.74 -0.95
N ILE A 89 3.38 -2.28 -0.73
CA ILE A 89 2.39 -2.39 -1.79
C ILE A 89 2.00 -1.00 -2.32
N LEU A 90 1.77 -0.05 -1.41
CA LEU A 90 1.39 1.28 -1.85
C LEU A 90 2.52 1.96 -2.62
N GLN A 91 3.76 1.80 -2.17
CA GLN A 91 4.90 2.34 -2.88
C GLN A 91 5.04 1.71 -4.27
N TYR A 92 4.91 0.39 -4.38
CA TYR A 92 4.94 -0.27 -5.68
C TYR A 92 3.81 0.24 -6.58
N SER A 93 2.64 0.49 -6.00
CA SER A 93 1.49 0.96 -6.77
C SER A 93 1.73 2.35 -7.36
N LEU A 94 2.36 3.23 -6.58
CA LEU A 94 2.51 4.63 -6.97
C LEU A 94 3.85 4.93 -7.64
N PHE A 95 4.92 4.28 -7.19
CA PHE A 95 6.28 4.58 -7.69
C PHE A 95 6.85 3.49 -8.57
N GLY A 96 6.28 2.30 -8.54
CA GLY A 96 6.85 1.15 -9.23
C GLY A 96 8.06 0.57 -8.55
N LYS A 97 8.48 1.12 -7.42
CA LYS A 97 9.65 0.68 -6.67
C LYS A 97 9.54 1.15 -5.22
N LEU A 98 10.42 0.64 -4.37
CA LEU A 98 10.45 1.03 -2.96
C LEU A 98 11.41 2.20 -2.79
N LEU A 99 10.90 3.31 -2.26
CA LEU A 99 11.73 4.49 -1.97
C LEU A 99 12.08 4.59 -0.49
N TYR A 100 11.18 4.15 0.39
CA TYR A 100 11.32 4.37 1.84
C TYR A 100 11.46 3.07 2.63
N HIS A 101 11.53 1.92 1.96
CA HIS A 101 11.54 0.62 2.61
C HIS A 101 12.61 0.47 3.69
N VAL A 102 13.83 0.85 3.38
CA VAL A 102 14.96 0.71 4.31
C VAL A 102 14.73 1.54 5.55
N THR A 103 14.14 2.71 5.41
CA THR A 103 13.88 3.61 6.53
C THR A 103 12.89 2.99 7.52
N ILE A 104 11.81 2.39 7.01
CA ILE A 104 10.83 1.73 7.87
C ILE A 104 11.47 0.58 8.62
N THR A 105 12.22 -0.26 7.92
CA THR A 105 12.85 -1.42 8.53
C THR A 105 13.78 -1.01 9.65
N LYS A 106 14.59 0.01 9.43
CA LYS A 106 15.51 0.49 10.44
C LYS A 106 14.78 1.06 11.65
N THR A 107 13.69 1.77 11.42
CA THR A 107 12.92 2.35 12.49
C THR A 107 12.32 1.27 13.39
N PHE A 108 11.76 0.22 12.79
CA PHE A 108 11.20 -0.88 13.55
C PHE A 108 12.27 -1.61 14.35
N LEU A 109 13.42 -1.87 13.73
CA LEU A 109 14.50 -2.55 14.41
C LEU A 109 15.02 -1.75 15.61
N LYS A 110 15.07 -0.44 15.48
CA LYS A 110 15.49 0.41 16.59
C LYS A 110 14.48 0.39 17.73
N THR A 111 13.21 0.34 17.40
CA THR A 111 12.16 0.35 18.41
C THR A 111 12.13 -0.94 19.21
N ASP A 112 12.52 -2.02 18.60
CA ASP A 112 12.52 -3.34 19.22
C ASP A 112 13.63 -3.54 20.24
N LYS A 113 14.49 -2.62 20.36
CA LYS A 113 15.57 -2.66 21.34
C LYS A 113 15.20 -1.86 22.57
#